data_3b382780242eba0b8bd194f220bc9577
#
_entry.id   3b382780242eba0b8bd194f220bc9577
#
_cell.length_a   1.000
_cell.length_b   1.000
_cell.length_c   1.000
_cell.angle_alpha   90.00
_cell.angle_beta   90.00
_cell.angle_gamma   90.00
#
_symmetry.space_group_name_H-M   'P 1'
#
loop_
_entity.id
_entity.type
_entity.pdbx_description
1 polymer ?
#
loop_
_entity_poly.entity_id
_entity_poly.type
_entity_poly.pdbx_seq_one_letter_code
_entity_poly.pdbx_strand_id
1 'polypeptide(L)'
;MSAIPRRRLLAAALLLLPLAACGDNTGASADSGKPVELTFFWWGGDARAKLTEDALKLYTAKHPNVTFKTTWQANQGYYDKLATMTAGNAAPDIFQIDDNALTEYAARNVTLDLLPYQKSGKLDTARFPESLWKYGVVDGKLAGVAFGENTQGLVYNKTKLTTAGQPLPTTGMSWDQFISWAQAAGAATKVAGTQDPSADYKAFWVWLRQQGKDLYKAKELGFTAQDVTAWLDLWKGARDKGATPPPDVIREGNATDVTKQLVVTGKALTSWVWVNQLPELQKNTKDELGVVAYPGDPKAQWARASMYFSVYRGSDKKDVAVDVINFLANDPEAGKVLGTDRGLPSNLDVRATVEGAVTDKAMKTSIDVENELGKTFGPSPQVPLKGHSTLRSELTKAAESVQAGKASSAQAAEAFIAAVKTAISK
;
A
#
# COMPACT_ATOMS: atom_id res chain seq x y z
N MET A 1 -68.46 -56.28 33.21
CA MET A 1 -68.92 -55.69 34.46
C MET A 1 -68.04 -54.44 34.66
N SER A 2 -68.63 -53.27 34.38
CA SER A 2 -68.95 -52.21 35.33
C SER A 2 -67.72 -51.60 35.98
N ALA A 3 -67.38 -50.34 35.93
CA ALA A 3 -68.15 -49.09 35.91
C ALA A 3 -67.27 -47.90 35.56
N ILE A 4 -67.86 -46.91 34.90
CA ILE A 4 -67.40 -45.53 34.82
C ILE A 4 -67.78 -44.81 36.13
N PRO A 5 -67.00 -43.83 36.65
CA PRO A 5 -67.56 -42.50 36.61
C PRO A 5 -66.59 -41.30 36.48
N ARG A 6 -67.17 -40.34 35.79
CA ARG A 6 -67.32 -38.86 36.05
C ARG A 6 -66.11 -37.93 36.03
N ARG A 7 -66.18 -37.14 34.98
CA ARG A 7 -65.72 -35.76 34.70
C ARG A 7 -65.51 -34.87 35.94
N ARG A 8 -64.39 -34.14 35.91
CA ARG A 8 -64.34 -32.76 36.43
C ARG A 8 -63.57 -31.91 35.39
N LEU A 9 -64.27 -30.94 34.84
CA LEU A 9 -63.74 -29.84 34.08
C LEU A 9 -62.89 -28.91 34.97
N LEU A 10 -61.67 -28.65 34.62
CA LEU A 10 -60.93 -27.53 35.17
C LEU A 10 -60.51 -26.67 33.97
N ALA A 11 -61.04 -25.46 33.95
CA ALA A 11 -60.73 -24.40 33.00
C ALA A 11 -59.30 -23.94 33.27
N ALA A 12 -58.41 -24.13 32.31
CA ALA A 12 -57.09 -23.53 32.30
C ALA A 12 -57.12 -22.25 31.47
N ALA A 13 -56.98 -21.11 32.14
CA ALA A 13 -56.84 -19.80 31.52
C ALA A 13 -55.47 -19.76 30.79
N LEU A 14 -55.49 -19.64 29.46
CA LEU A 14 -54.31 -19.35 28.67
C LEU A 14 -53.95 -17.85 28.88
N LEU A 15 -52.89 -17.60 29.62
CA LEU A 15 -52.15 -16.35 29.61
C LEU A 15 -51.29 -16.31 28.34
N LEU A 16 -51.76 -15.56 27.35
CA LEU A 16 -50.97 -15.14 26.18
C LEU A 16 -49.97 -14.09 26.63
N LEU A 17 -48.70 -14.51 26.83
CA LEU A 17 -47.58 -13.59 26.90
C LEU A 17 -47.14 -13.23 25.47
N PRO A 18 -47.05 -11.93 25.11
CA PRO A 18 -46.45 -11.55 23.85
C PRO A 18 -44.96 -11.79 23.93
N LEU A 19 -44.41 -12.72 23.13
CA LEU A 19 -42.99 -12.75 22.81
C LEU A 19 -42.67 -11.50 21.96
N ALA A 20 -42.23 -10.44 22.61
CA ALA A 20 -41.53 -9.38 21.95
C ALA A 20 -40.13 -9.94 21.62
N ALA A 21 -39.98 -10.48 20.42
CA ALA A 21 -38.67 -10.74 19.83
C ALA A 21 -38.09 -9.39 19.38
N CYS A 22 -37.51 -8.63 20.31
CA CYS A 22 -36.55 -7.58 19.97
C CYS A 22 -35.21 -8.27 19.70
N GLY A 23 -34.92 -8.50 18.44
CA GLY A 23 -33.56 -8.75 17.97
C GLY A 23 -32.76 -7.45 18.05
N ASP A 24 -32.28 -7.11 19.24
CA ASP A 24 -31.30 -6.05 19.42
C ASP A 24 -29.97 -6.55 18.89
N ASN A 25 -29.73 -6.27 17.63
CA ASN A 25 -28.41 -6.34 17.03
C ASN A 25 -27.66 -5.03 17.38
N THR A 26 -27.55 -4.72 18.66
CA THR A 26 -26.78 -3.58 19.16
C THR A 26 -25.30 -3.97 19.10
N GLY A 27 -24.67 -3.68 17.97
CA GLY A 27 -23.22 -3.62 17.90
C GLY A 27 -22.68 -2.72 19.02
N ALA A 28 -21.55 -3.07 19.62
CA ALA A 28 -20.94 -2.26 20.66
C ALA A 28 -20.70 -0.84 20.11
N SER A 29 -21.14 0.18 20.84
CA SER A 29 -20.90 1.59 20.52
C SER A 29 -19.89 2.17 21.50
N ALA A 30 -19.01 3.06 21.03
CA ALA A 30 -18.08 3.78 21.88
C ALA A 30 -18.81 4.57 22.98
N ASP A 31 -19.99 5.08 22.69
CA ASP A 31 -20.80 5.89 23.62
C ASP A 31 -21.66 5.04 24.57
N SER A 32 -21.65 3.73 24.48
CA SER A 32 -22.47 2.86 25.32
C SER A 32 -22.06 2.83 26.81
N GLY A 33 -20.89 3.38 27.15
CA GLY A 33 -20.28 3.33 28.48
C GLY A 33 -19.79 1.93 28.92
N LYS A 34 -20.07 0.88 28.13
CA LYS A 34 -19.58 -0.47 28.40
C LYS A 34 -18.11 -0.60 28.02
N PRO A 35 -17.28 -1.29 28.81
CA PRO A 35 -15.89 -1.56 28.43
C PRO A 35 -15.78 -2.30 27.10
N VAL A 36 -14.93 -1.78 26.21
CA VAL A 36 -14.65 -2.38 24.90
C VAL A 36 -13.13 -2.47 24.75
N GLU A 37 -12.58 -3.67 24.58
CA GLU A 37 -11.19 -3.88 24.22
C GLU A 37 -11.10 -4.22 22.74
N LEU A 38 -10.41 -3.40 21.92
CA LEU A 38 -10.15 -3.66 20.50
C LEU A 38 -8.77 -4.27 20.30
N THR A 39 -8.68 -5.27 19.45
CA THR A 39 -7.42 -5.84 18.98
C THR A 39 -6.99 -5.14 17.69
N PHE A 40 -5.73 -4.68 17.63
CA PHE A 40 -5.19 -4.00 16.45
C PHE A 40 -3.83 -4.58 16.06
N PHE A 41 -3.70 -4.98 14.78
CA PHE A 41 -2.49 -5.59 14.24
C PHE A 41 -1.98 -4.86 13.00
N TRP A 42 -0.68 -4.52 13.00
CA TRP A 42 -0.01 -3.84 11.87
C TRP A 42 1.43 -4.33 11.67
N TRP A 43 2.00 -4.05 10.48
CA TRP A 43 3.44 -4.20 10.29
C TRP A 43 4.16 -2.88 10.55
N GLY A 44 5.37 -2.98 11.09
CA GLY A 44 6.26 -1.86 11.40
C GLY A 44 7.23 -2.23 12.49
N GLY A 45 8.13 -1.32 12.80
CA GLY A 45 9.04 -1.41 13.94
C GLY A 45 8.50 -0.68 15.17
N ASP A 46 9.33 -0.64 16.22
CA ASP A 46 8.99 -0.03 17.51
C ASP A 46 8.64 1.45 17.41
N ALA A 47 9.29 2.20 16.50
CA ALA A 47 8.97 3.61 16.27
C ALA A 47 7.52 3.79 15.80
N ARG A 48 7.09 3.00 14.80
CA ARG A 48 5.70 2.98 14.32
C ARG A 48 4.73 2.56 15.40
N ALA A 49 5.09 1.54 16.18
CA ALA A 49 4.27 1.06 17.29
C ALA A 49 4.03 2.19 18.29
N LYS A 50 5.10 2.87 18.71
CA LYS A 50 4.99 4.00 19.65
C LYS A 50 4.07 5.10 19.12
N LEU A 51 4.24 5.54 17.88
CA LEU A 51 3.38 6.58 17.27
C LEU A 51 1.92 6.13 17.23
N THR A 52 1.67 4.87 16.84
CA THR A 52 0.31 4.33 16.77
C THR A 52 -0.34 4.27 18.15
N GLU A 53 0.38 3.77 19.15
CA GLU A 53 -0.11 3.67 20.51
C GLU A 53 -0.34 5.06 21.16
N ASP A 54 0.52 6.04 20.87
CA ASP A 54 0.32 7.41 21.33
C ASP A 54 -0.93 8.05 20.70
N ALA A 55 -1.20 7.81 19.41
CA ALA A 55 -2.43 8.24 18.76
C ALA A 55 -3.67 7.55 19.35
N LEU A 56 -3.58 6.25 19.65
CA LEU A 56 -4.67 5.48 20.30
C LEU A 56 -4.95 5.99 21.72
N LYS A 57 -3.95 6.47 22.47
CA LYS A 57 -4.16 7.13 23.77
C LYS A 57 -5.00 8.39 23.67
N LEU A 58 -4.85 9.17 22.57
CA LEU A 58 -5.71 10.34 22.33
C LEU A 58 -7.17 9.92 22.13
N TYR A 59 -7.41 8.79 21.45
CA TYR A 59 -8.76 8.24 21.32
C TYR A 59 -9.32 7.78 22.68
N THR A 60 -8.54 7.01 23.46
CA THR A 60 -8.96 6.54 24.79
C THR A 60 -9.23 7.72 25.75
N ALA A 61 -8.51 8.82 25.63
CA ALA A 61 -8.79 10.03 26.44
C ALA A 61 -10.17 10.62 26.16
N LYS A 62 -10.70 10.48 24.94
CA LYS A 62 -12.05 10.91 24.55
C LYS A 62 -13.10 9.81 24.83
N HIS A 63 -12.72 8.54 24.82
CA HIS A 63 -13.57 7.36 25.00
C HIS A 63 -12.96 6.42 26.07
N PRO A 64 -13.06 6.77 27.39
CA PRO A 64 -12.36 6.05 28.46
C PRO A 64 -12.75 4.57 28.63
N ASN A 65 -13.89 4.19 28.09
CA ASN A 65 -14.37 2.79 28.08
C ASN A 65 -13.75 1.96 26.95
N VAL A 66 -12.98 2.55 26.03
CA VAL A 66 -12.32 1.86 24.93
C VAL A 66 -10.83 1.70 25.22
N THR A 67 -10.36 0.46 25.19
CA THR A 67 -8.96 0.08 25.35
C THR A 67 -8.46 -0.71 24.16
N PHE A 68 -7.13 -0.87 24.03
CA PHE A 68 -6.52 -1.50 22.89
C PHE A 68 -5.54 -2.60 23.32
N LYS A 69 -5.62 -3.75 22.65
CA LYS A 69 -4.60 -4.77 22.65
C LYS A 69 -3.87 -4.73 21.32
N THR A 70 -2.70 -4.13 21.31
CA THR A 70 -1.89 -3.92 20.11
C THR A 70 -0.92 -5.06 19.86
N THR A 71 -0.68 -5.36 18.59
CA THR A 71 0.34 -6.30 18.14
C THR A 71 0.98 -5.77 16.87
N TRP A 72 2.28 -5.89 16.76
CA TRP A 72 3.01 -5.52 15.54
C TRP A 72 4.18 -6.47 15.27
N GLN A 73 4.66 -6.45 14.06
CA GLN A 73 5.88 -7.14 13.64
C GLN A 73 6.43 -6.51 12.37
N ALA A 74 7.65 -6.89 11.96
CA ALA A 74 8.20 -6.51 10.67
C ALA A 74 7.27 -6.98 9.53
N ASN A 75 7.35 -6.32 8.36
CA ASN A 75 6.53 -6.69 7.20
C ASN A 75 6.74 -8.16 6.78
N GLN A 76 7.98 -8.66 6.90
CA GLN A 76 8.28 -10.08 6.66
C GLN A 76 7.49 -10.98 7.64
N GLY A 77 6.73 -11.93 7.10
CA GLY A 77 5.89 -12.85 7.87
C GLY A 77 4.59 -12.25 8.41
N TYR A 78 4.32 -10.95 8.18
CA TYR A 78 3.09 -10.31 8.63
C TYR A 78 1.84 -10.98 8.06
N TYR A 79 1.83 -11.17 6.73
CA TYR A 79 0.68 -11.78 6.06
C TYR A 79 0.50 -13.25 6.39
N ASP A 80 1.56 -13.99 6.66
CA ASP A 80 1.48 -15.39 7.11
C ASP A 80 0.78 -15.48 8.48
N LYS A 81 1.15 -14.57 9.39
CA LYS A 81 0.51 -14.48 10.71
C LYS A 81 -0.95 -14.03 10.59
N LEU A 82 -1.24 -12.98 9.79
CA LEU A 82 -2.60 -12.51 9.58
C LEU A 82 -3.48 -13.61 8.93
N ALA A 83 -2.95 -14.35 7.95
CA ALA A 83 -3.64 -15.47 7.33
C ALA A 83 -3.96 -16.59 8.34
N THR A 84 -3.01 -16.92 9.22
CA THR A 84 -3.22 -17.90 10.30
C THR A 84 -4.31 -17.45 11.26
N MET A 85 -4.28 -16.19 11.70
CA MET A 85 -5.30 -15.63 12.61
C MET A 85 -6.68 -15.63 11.95
N THR A 86 -6.78 -15.25 10.66
CA THR A 86 -8.05 -15.24 9.93
C THR A 86 -8.61 -16.64 9.70
N ALA A 87 -7.76 -17.61 9.40
CA ALA A 87 -8.18 -19.02 9.24
C ALA A 87 -8.69 -19.64 10.56
N GLY A 88 -8.14 -19.21 11.69
CA GLY A 88 -8.56 -19.61 13.02
C GLY A 88 -9.75 -18.82 13.59
N ASN A 89 -10.41 -17.95 12.81
CA ASN A 89 -11.45 -17.02 13.27
C ASN A 89 -11.01 -16.15 14.47
N ALA A 90 -9.71 -15.89 14.58
CA ALA A 90 -9.08 -15.07 15.61
C ALA A 90 -8.41 -13.82 15.01
N ALA A 91 -8.97 -13.33 13.89
CA ALA A 91 -8.48 -12.11 13.26
C ALA A 91 -8.64 -10.92 14.21
N PRO A 92 -7.69 -9.97 14.21
CA PRO A 92 -7.82 -8.74 14.98
C PRO A 92 -8.99 -7.89 14.49
N ASP A 93 -9.61 -7.12 15.39
CA ASP A 93 -10.73 -6.24 15.05
C ASP A 93 -10.35 -5.24 13.96
N ILE A 94 -9.13 -4.66 14.08
CA ILE A 94 -8.54 -3.75 13.10
C ILE A 94 -7.20 -4.33 12.65
N PHE A 95 -6.93 -4.29 11.35
CA PHE A 95 -5.64 -4.71 10.80
C PHE A 95 -5.21 -3.84 9.61
N GLN A 96 -3.90 -3.72 9.47
CA GLN A 96 -3.27 -3.02 8.37
C GLN A 96 -3.12 -3.96 7.16
N ILE A 97 -3.36 -3.45 5.94
CA ILE A 97 -3.24 -4.22 4.70
C ILE A 97 -2.74 -3.30 3.58
N ASP A 98 -2.01 -3.84 2.61
CA ASP A 98 -1.64 -3.11 1.39
C ASP A 98 -2.53 -3.49 0.19
N ASP A 99 -2.42 -2.75 -0.90
CA ASP A 99 -3.18 -2.98 -2.12
C ASP A 99 -2.88 -4.34 -2.77
N ASN A 100 -1.69 -4.92 -2.53
CA ASN A 100 -1.32 -6.22 -3.09
C ASN A 100 -2.15 -7.37 -2.50
N ALA A 101 -2.60 -7.22 -1.25
CA ALA A 101 -3.36 -8.23 -0.53
C ALA A 101 -4.85 -7.85 -0.35
N LEU A 102 -5.22 -6.57 -0.56
CA LEU A 102 -6.56 -6.06 -0.29
C LEU A 102 -7.64 -6.89 -1.01
N THR A 103 -7.47 -7.13 -2.31
CA THR A 103 -8.42 -7.91 -3.12
C THR A 103 -8.55 -9.36 -2.64
N GLU A 104 -7.43 -9.98 -2.23
CA GLU A 104 -7.47 -11.35 -1.71
C GLU A 104 -8.27 -11.44 -0.40
N TYR A 105 -8.01 -10.55 0.55
CA TYR A 105 -8.72 -10.54 1.83
C TYR A 105 -10.19 -10.15 1.68
N ALA A 106 -10.51 -9.24 0.75
CA ALA A 106 -11.89 -8.90 0.40
C ALA A 106 -12.63 -10.09 -0.22
N ALA A 107 -12.02 -10.78 -1.20
CA ALA A 107 -12.59 -11.96 -1.86
C ALA A 107 -12.83 -13.13 -0.89
N ARG A 108 -11.97 -13.28 0.12
CA ARG A 108 -12.12 -14.28 1.20
C ARG A 108 -13.12 -13.84 2.27
N ASN A 109 -13.81 -12.70 2.10
CA ASN A 109 -14.73 -12.12 3.07
C ASN A 109 -14.12 -11.91 4.47
N VAL A 110 -12.85 -11.55 4.55
CA VAL A 110 -12.18 -11.21 5.81
C VAL A 110 -12.47 -9.76 6.20
N THR A 111 -12.44 -8.85 5.24
CA THR A 111 -12.71 -7.42 5.46
C THR A 111 -14.20 -7.12 5.55
N LEU A 112 -14.56 -6.23 6.47
CA LEU A 112 -15.88 -5.61 6.54
C LEU A 112 -16.09 -4.68 5.34
N ASP A 113 -17.28 -4.65 4.78
CA ASP A 113 -17.66 -3.59 3.84
C ASP A 113 -17.90 -2.27 4.60
N LEU A 114 -17.02 -1.31 4.38
CA LEU A 114 -17.06 0.01 5.03
C LEU A 114 -17.91 1.04 4.26
N LEU A 115 -18.41 0.69 3.07
CA LEU A 115 -19.22 1.61 2.25
C LEU A 115 -20.53 2.07 2.94
N PRO A 116 -21.25 1.21 3.70
CA PRO A 116 -22.41 1.66 4.48
C PRO A 116 -22.05 2.70 5.56
N TYR A 117 -20.89 2.55 6.19
CA TYR A 117 -20.39 3.50 7.19
C TYR A 117 -20.02 4.85 6.56
N GLN A 118 -19.41 4.83 5.38
CA GLN A 118 -19.11 6.04 4.62
C GLN A 118 -20.42 6.76 4.22
N LYS A 119 -21.39 6.04 3.67
CA LYS A 119 -22.68 6.61 3.26
C LYS A 119 -23.49 7.18 4.43
N SER A 120 -23.35 6.63 5.63
CA SER A 120 -24.04 7.14 6.83
C SER A 120 -23.28 8.29 7.52
N GLY A 121 -22.06 8.64 7.06
CA GLY A 121 -21.21 9.65 7.68
C GLY A 121 -20.45 9.18 8.93
N LYS A 122 -20.57 7.91 9.34
CA LYS A 122 -19.78 7.34 10.43
C LYS A 122 -18.31 7.19 10.06
N LEU A 123 -18.01 7.02 8.79
CA LEU A 123 -16.67 7.07 8.22
C LEU A 123 -16.60 8.26 7.26
N ASP A 124 -15.89 9.30 7.65
CA ASP A 124 -15.76 10.51 6.85
C ASP A 124 -14.57 10.39 5.87
N THR A 125 -14.85 10.45 4.58
CA THR A 125 -13.86 10.50 3.50
C THR A 125 -14.02 11.74 2.63
N ALA A 126 -14.80 12.74 3.07
CA ALA A 126 -15.10 13.94 2.27
C ALA A 126 -13.83 14.75 1.91
N ARG A 127 -12.82 14.68 2.79
CA ARG A 127 -11.52 15.35 2.60
C ARG A 127 -10.44 14.46 2.01
N PHE A 128 -10.78 13.25 1.55
CA PHE A 128 -9.84 12.36 0.87
C PHE A 128 -9.92 12.56 -0.65
N PRO A 129 -8.80 12.56 -1.38
CA PRO A 129 -8.84 12.47 -2.84
C PRO A 129 -9.69 11.29 -3.29
N GLU A 130 -10.59 11.53 -4.23
CA GLU A 130 -11.53 10.50 -4.68
C GLU A 130 -10.79 9.28 -5.26
N SER A 131 -9.73 9.52 -6.03
CA SER A 131 -8.86 8.48 -6.57
C SER A 131 -8.23 7.60 -5.49
N LEU A 132 -7.96 8.16 -4.32
CA LEU A 132 -7.28 7.47 -3.22
C LEU A 132 -8.25 6.58 -2.42
N TRP A 133 -9.42 7.11 -2.00
CA TRP A 133 -10.36 6.28 -1.24
C TRP A 133 -11.06 5.24 -2.12
N LYS A 134 -11.38 5.57 -3.38
CA LYS A 134 -11.95 4.61 -4.33
C LYS A 134 -11.01 3.44 -4.64
N TYR A 135 -9.70 3.64 -4.52
CA TYR A 135 -8.74 2.55 -4.69
C TYR A 135 -8.86 1.47 -3.60
N GLY A 136 -9.55 1.74 -2.49
CA GLY A 136 -9.94 0.75 -1.47
C GLY A 136 -11.19 -0.06 -1.80
N VAL A 137 -11.87 0.23 -2.94
CA VAL A 137 -13.11 -0.45 -3.33
C VAL A 137 -12.79 -1.68 -4.16
N VAL A 138 -13.20 -2.85 -3.66
CA VAL A 138 -13.06 -4.15 -4.31
C VAL A 138 -14.45 -4.74 -4.50
N ASP A 139 -14.81 -5.10 -5.73
CA ASP A 139 -16.13 -5.67 -6.08
C ASP A 139 -17.31 -4.89 -5.49
N GLY A 140 -17.25 -3.56 -5.53
CA GLY A 140 -18.29 -2.66 -5.04
C GLY A 140 -18.37 -2.50 -3.52
N LYS A 141 -17.40 -3.04 -2.75
CA LYS A 141 -17.29 -2.92 -1.29
C LYS A 141 -16.05 -2.12 -0.92
N LEU A 142 -16.13 -1.21 0.01
CA LEU A 142 -14.96 -0.53 0.57
C LEU A 142 -14.28 -1.46 1.57
N ALA A 143 -13.24 -2.15 1.11
CA ALA A 143 -12.54 -3.18 1.88
C ALA A 143 -11.54 -2.63 2.92
N GLY A 144 -11.14 -1.37 2.79
CA GLY A 144 -10.26 -0.69 3.73
C GLY A 144 -10.20 0.81 3.48
N VAL A 145 -9.86 1.55 4.52
CA VAL A 145 -9.66 3.01 4.47
C VAL A 145 -8.22 3.28 4.10
N ALA A 146 -7.98 3.96 2.99
CA ALA A 146 -6.67 4.44 2.60
C ALA A 146 -6.13 5.39 3.70
N PHE A 147 -5.03 5.00 4.35
CA PHE A 147 -4.56 5.73 5.52
C PHE A 147 -3.48 6.76 5.18
N GLY A 148 -2.72 6.52 4.15
CA GLY A 148 -1.72 7.46 3.63
C GLY A 148 -1.53 7.29 2.14
N GLU A 149 -0.88 8.28 1.54
CA GLU A 149 -0.53 8.33 0.12
C GLU A 149 0.97 8.19 -0.05
N ASN A 150 1.38 7.43 -1.04
CA ASN A 150 2.75 7.35 -1.52
C ASN A 150 2.79 7.42 -3.04
N THR A 151 3.87 7.99 -3.55
CA THR A 151 4.15 8.10 -4.98
C THR A 151 5.45 7.41 -5.33
N GLN A 152 5.53 6.82 -6.52
CA GLN A 152 6.77 6.27 -7.05
C GLN A 152 7.74 7.43 -7.34
N GLY A 153 9.00 7.28 -6.95
CA GLY A 153 10.05 8.28 -7.14
C GLY A 153 11.38 7.71 -7.54
N LEU A 154 12.09 8.43 -8.38
CA LEU A 154 13.47 8.19 -8.73
C LEU A 154 14.34 9.08 -7.84
N VAL A 155 14.93 8.51 -6.79
CA VAL A 155 15.89 9.21 -5.95
C VAL A 155 17.26 9.22 -6.63
N TYR A 156 17.95 10.36 -6.65
CA TYR A 156 19.25 10.53 -7.29
C TYR A 156 20.27 11.21 -6.36
N ASN A 157 21.54 10.93 -6.59
CA ASN A 157 22.66 11.52 -5.87
C ASN A 157 23.01 12.90 -6.45
N LYS A 158 22.47 13.96 -5.88
CA LYS A 158 22.67 15.33 -6.32
C LYS A 158 24.14 15.77 -6.17
N THR A 159 24.77 15.42 -5.06
CA THR A 159 26.18 15.79 -4.79
C THR A 159 27.12 15.25 -5.87
N LYS A 160 27.04 13.94 -6.17
CA LYS A 160 27.93 13.34 -7.19
C LYS A 160 27.70 13.93 -8.57
N LEU A 161 26.45 14.12 -8.97
CA LEU A 161 26.09 14.73 -10.26
C LEU A 161 26.63 16.15 -10.39
N THR A 162 26.37 17.00 -9.39
CA THR A 162 26.82 18.39 -9.38
C THR A 162 28.36 18.48 -9.38
N THR A 163 29.05 17.66 -8.57
CA THR A 163 30.52 17.62 -8.53
C THR A 163 31.12 17.21 -9.87
N ALA A 164 30.45 16.32 -10.61
CA ALA A 164 30.90 15.89 -11.94
C ALA A 164 30.44 16.80 -13.07
N GLY A 165 29.78 17.93 -12.76
CA GLY A 165 29.23 18.86 -13.76
C GLY A 165 28.13 18.26 -14.63
N GLN A 166 27.42 17.24 -14.13
CA GLN A 166 26.36 16.56 -14.86
C GLN A 166 25.00 17.17 -14.56
N PRO A 167 24.11 17.26 -15.57
CA PRO A 167 22.75 17.74 -15.35
C PRO A 167 21.98 16.79 -14.41
N LEU A 168 21.12 17.34 -13.55
CA LEU A 168 20.23 16.56 -12.73
C LEU A 168 19.12 15.95 -13.59
N PRO A 169 18.59 14.76 -13.24
CA PRO A 169 17.43 14.22 -13.93
C PRO A 169 16.21 15.09 -13.64
N THR A 170 15.30 15.19 -14.61
CA THR A 170 14.09 16.02 -14.51
C THR A 170 12.84 15.20 -14.79
N THR A 171 11.74 15.55 -14.13
CA THR A 171 10.41 15.00 -14.43
C THR A 171 10.07 15.23 -15.90
N GLY A 172 9.51 14.22 -16.57
CA GLY A 172 9.11 14.29 -17.98
C GLY A 172 10.18 13.86 -18.99
N MET A 173 11.40 13.48 -18.55
CA MET A 173 12.37 12.83 -19.45
C MET A 173 11.76 11.53 -19.99
N SER A 174 11.85 11.29 -21.33
CA SER A 174 11.48 9.99 -21.87
C SER A 174 12.39 8.87 -21.33
N TRP A 175 11.98 7.62 -21.47
CA TRP A 175 12.83 6.46 -21.05
C TRP A 175 14.17 6.45 -21.80
N ASP A 176 14.17 6.75 -23.09
CA ASP A 176 15.41 6.80 -23.89
C ASP A 176 16.31 7.98 -23.47
N GLN A 177 15.73 9.15 -23.19
CA GLN A 177 16.47 10.30 -22.66
C GLN A 177 17.07 9.98 -21.31
N PHE A 178 16.30 9.33 -20.42
CA PHE A 178 16.78 8.92 -19.10
C PHE A 178 17.93 7.90 -19.19
N ILE A 179 17.82 6.87 -20.04
CA ILE A 179 18.88 5.86 -20.22
C ILE A 179 20.13 6.51 -20.80
N SER A 180 19.97 7.42 -21.78
CA SER A 180 21.11 8.16 -22.36
C SER A 180 21.77 9.08 -21.32
N TRP A 181 20.97 9.76 -20.50
CA TRP A 181 21.44 10.55 -19.38
C TRP A 181 22.21 9.68 -18.38
N ALA A 182 21.64 8.53 -17.99
CA ALA A 182 22.26 7.61 -17.04
C ALA A 182 23.61 7.08 -17.55
N GLN A 183 23.70 6.75 -18.84
CA GLN A 183 24.95 6.34 -19.47
C GLN A 183 26.01 7.47 -19.40
N ALA A 184 25.66 8.69 -19.77
CA ALA A 184 26.57 9.84 -19.77
C ALA A 184 27.02 10.19 -18.33
N ALA A 185 26.07 10.26 -17.38
CA ALA A 185 26.34 10.54 -15.98
C ALA A 185 27.23 9.43 -15.35
N GLY A 186 26.94 8.18 -15.70
CA GLY A 186 27.74 7.04 -15.24
C GLY A 186 29.19 7.10 -15.74
N ALA A 187 29.39 7.43 -17.02
CA ALA A 187 30.73 7.57 -17.60
C ALA A 187 31.52 8.71 -16.93
N ALA A 188 30.86 9.82 -16.63
CA ALA A 188 31.50 10.99 -16.00
C ALA A 188 31.85 10.75 -14.52
N THR A 189 30.98 10.10 -13.76
CA THR A 189 31.14 9.89 -12.31
C THR A 189 31.89 8.62 -11.94
N LYS A 190 32.07 7.70 -12.88
CA LYS A 190 32.61 6.33 -12.66
C LYS A 190 31.73 5.49 -11.72
N VAL A 191 30.45 5.82 -11.64
CA VAL A 191 29.42 5.11 -10.88
C VAL A 191 28.29 4.78 -11.84
N ALA A 192 27.64 3.62 -11.74
CA ALA A 192 26.50 3.31 -12.61
C ALA A 192 25.45 4.42 -12.59
N GLY A 193 24.94 4.82 -13.76
CA GLY A 193 24.03 5.96 -13.86
C GLY A 193 22.67 5.70 -13.22
N THR A 194 22.21 4.44 -13.27
CA THR A 194 20.93 4.06 -12.64
C THR A 194 20.96 2.61 -12.16
N GLN A 195 20.20 2.31 -11.11
CA GLN A 195 19.76 0.95 -10.79
C GLN A 195 18.91 0.42 -11.96
N ASP A 196 19.01 -0.87 -12.26
CA ASP A 196 18.15 -1.53 -13.26
C ASP A 196 16.78 -1.90 -12.61
N PRO A 197 15.67 -1.29 -13.04
CA PRO A 197 14.35 -1.59 -12.51
C PRO A 197 13.61 -2.69 -13.29
N SER A 198 14.27 -3.50 -14.11
CA SER A 198 13.58 -4.52 -14.91
C SER A 198 12.76 -5.50 -14.05
N ALA A 199 13.17 -5.71 -12.79
CA ALA A 199 12.45 -6.51 -11.78
C ALA A 199 11.39 -5.71 -11.00
N ASP A 200 11.33 -4.38 -11.16
CA ASP A 200 10.39 -3.53 -10.40
C ASP A 200 9.04 -3.43 -11.10
N TYR A 201 8.02 -4.09 -10.53
CA TYR A 201 6.68 -4.06 -11.09
C TYR A 201 6.07 -2.66 -11.15
N LYS A 202 6.48 -1.73 -10.28
CA LYS A 202 5.96 -0.35 -10.27
C LYS A 202 6.47 0.41 -11.50
N ALA A 203 7.76 0.28 -11.79
CA ALA A 203 8.37 0.89 -12.96
C ALA A 203 7.80 0.29 -14.25
N PHE A 204 7.62 -1.04 -14.30
CA PHE A 204 6.94 -1.73 -15.40
C PHE A 204 5.50 -1.23 -15.57
N TRP A 205 4.76 -1.05 -14.47
CA TRP A 205 3.37 -0.58 -14.50
C TRP A 205 3.27 0.85 -15.07
N VAL A 206 4.10 1.78 -14.58
CA VAL A 206 4.16 3.15 -15.10
C VAL A 206 4.53 3.14 -16.59
N TRP A 207 5.51 2.33 -17.00
CA TRP A 207 5.90 2.18 -18.40
C TRP A 207 4.73 1.67 -19.27
N LEU A 208 3.98 0.67 -18.83
CA LEU A 208 2.79 0.17 -19.52
C LEU A 208 1.73 1.26 -19.69
N ARG A 209 1.46 2.04 -18.65
CA ARG A 209 0.45 3.11 -18.69
C ARG A 209 0.81 4.20 -19.69
N GLN A 210 2.07 4.46 -19.89
CA GLN A 210 2.55 5.37 -20.94
C GLN A 210 2.34 4.81 -22.37
N GLN A 211 2.16 3.49 -22.47
CA GLN A 211 1.77 2.81 -23.72
C GLN A 211 0.23 2.70 -23.88
N GLY A 212 -0.54 3.37 -23.01
CA GLY A 212 -2.01 3.28 -23.00
C GLY A 212 -2.54 1.92 -22.50
N LYS A 213 -1.71 1.16 -21.79
CA LYS A 213 -2.03 -0.16 -21.21
C LYS A 213 -2.05 -0.09 -19.68
N ASP A 214 -2.49 -1.16 -19.04
CA ASP A 214 -2.45 -1.28 -17.57
C ASP A 214 -2.07 -2.72 -17.19
N LEU A 215 -1.76 -2.98 -15.89
CA LEU A 215 -1.49 -4.35 -15.45
C LEU A 215 -2.75 -5.22 -15.59
N TYR A 216 -3.92 -4.64 -15.33
CA TYR A 216 -5.18 -5.37 -15.36
C TYR A 216 -6.22 -4.64 -16.20
N LYS A 217 -7.07 -5.44 -16.87
CA LYS A 217 -8.27 -4.98 -17.55
C LYS A 217 -9.40 -5.92 -17.19
N ALA A 218 -10.33 -5.48 -16.36
CA ALA A 218 -11.32 -6.33 -15.73
C ALA A 218 -10.65 -7.48 -14.92
N LYS A 219 -10.87 -8.74 -15.29
CA LYS A 219 -10.31 -9.92 -14.61
C LYS A 219 -9.11 -10.54 -15.33
N GLU A 220 -8.52 -9.83 -16.27
CA GLU A 220 -7.43 -10.33 -17.13
C GLU A 220 -6.20 -9.42 -17.05
N LEU A 221 -5.08 -9.90 -17.59
CA LEU A 221 -3.91 -9.05 -17.81
C LEU A 221 -4.21 -8.01 -18.88
N GLY A 222 -3.87 -6.76 -18.63
CA GLY A 222 -4.02 -5.64 -19.56
C GLY A 222 -2.85 -5.49 -20.55
N PHE A 223 -1.91 -6.43 -20.56
CA PHE A 223 -0.70 -6.44 -21.37
C PHE A 223 -0.38 -7.84 -21.90
N THR A 224 0.62 -7.95 -22.79
CA THR A 224 0.98 -9.17 -23.51
C THR A 224 2.44 -9.59 -23.23
N ALA A 225 2.84 -10.77 -23.70
CA ALA A 225 4.23 -11.20 -23.67
C ALA A 225 5.15 -10.27 -24.46
N GLN A 226 4.68 -9.68 -25.58
CA GLN A 226 5.45 -8.70 -26.32
C GLN A 226 5.77 -7.44 -25.49
N ASP A 227 4.85 -6.99 -24.64
CA ASP A 227 5.10 -5.85 -23.76
C ASP A 227 6.18 -6.17 -22.71
N VAL A 228 6.12 -7.36 -22.13
CA VAL A 228 7.15 -7.82 -21.20
C VAL A 228 8.51 -7.97 -21.89
N THR A 229 8.51 -8.53 -23.11
CA THR A 229 9.72 -8.64 -23.93
C THR A 229 10.33 -7.27 -24.17
N ALA A 230 9.53 -6.28 -24.61
CA ALA A 230 9.99 -4.92 -24.87
C ALA A 230 10.55 -4.25 -23.61
N TRP A 231 9.93 -4.44 -22.45
CA TRP A 231 10.43 -3.96 -21.16
C TRP A 231 11.78 -4.58 -20.80
N LEU A 232 11.92 -5.90 -20.92
CA LEU A 232 13.16 -6.60 -20.61
C LEU A 232 14.28 -6.23 -21.59
N ASP A 233 13.97 -6.04 -22.88
CA ASP A 233 14.92 -5.61 -23.91
C ASP A 233 15.39 -4.17 -23.70
N LEU A 234 14.49 -3.26 -23.29
CA LEU A 234 14.84 -1.89 -22.93
C LEU A 234 15.96 -1.87 -21.89
N TRP A 235 15.80 -2.63 -20.82
CA TRP A 235 16.77 -2.66 -19.72
C TRP A 235 18.00 -3.52 -20.05
N LYS A 236 17.85 -4.56 -20.86
CA LYS A 236 19.02 -5.25 -21.43
C LYS A 236 19.87 -4.30 -22.26
N GLY A 237 19.25 -3.50 -23.12
CA GLY A 237 19.95 -2.47 -23.90
C GLY A 237 20.63 -1.42 -23.03
N ALA A 238 20.02 -1.02 -21.92
CA ALA A 238 20.64 -0.10 -20.95
C ALA A 238 21.86 -0.72 -20.26
N ARG A 239 21.81 -2.01 -19.89
CA ARG A 239 22.96 -2.75 -19.36
C ARG A 239 24.09 -2.85 -20.38
N ASP A 240 23.76 -3.25 -21.61
CA ASP A 240 24.75 -3.41 -22.70
C ASP A 240 25.47 -2.08 -23.00
N LYS A 241 24.82 -0.94 -22.77
CA LYS A 241 25.38 0.40 -22.90
C LYS A 241 26.12 0.89 -21.65
N GLY A 242 26.14 0.11 -20.57
CA GLY A 242 26.82 0.47 -19.31
C GLY A 242 26.09 1.53 -18.47
N ALA A 243 24.78 1.73 -18.70
CA ALA A 243 23.99 2.67 -17.90
C ALA A 243 23.67 2.14 -16.48
N THR A 244 23.66 0.81 -16.30
CA THR A 244 23.35 0.14 -15.04
C THR A 244 24.52 -0.67 -14.51
N PRO A 245 24.57 -1.01 -13.22
CA PRO A 245 25.63 -1.88 -12.69
C PRO A 245 25.46 -3.34 -13.15
N PRO A 246 26.45 -4.21 -12.88
CA PRO A 246 26.37 -5.63 -13.21
C PRO A 246 25.29 -6.37 -12.40
N PRO A 247 24.83 -7.56 -12.84
CA PRO A 247 23.65 -8.25 -12.28
C PRO A 247 23.74 -8.61 -10.79
N ASP A 248 24.92 -8.89 -10.26
CA ASP A 248 25.12 -9.15 -8.83
C ASP A 248 24.85 -7.91 -7.98
N VAL A 249 25.30 -6.74 -8.42
CA VAL A 249 25.04 -5.46 -7.77
C VAL A 249 23.55 -5.05 -7.93
N ILE A 250 22.92 -5.32 -9.07
CA ILE A 250 21.49 -5.08 -9.27
C ILE A 250 20.67 -5.83 -8.21
N ARG A 251 20.98 -7.11 -7.95
CA ARG A 251 20.28 -7.91 -6.94
C ARG A 251 20.42 -7.36 -5.52
N GLU A 252 21.56 -6.79 -5.16
CA GLU A 252 21.72 -6.11 -3.86
C GLU A 252 20.75 -4.94 -3.73
N GLY A 253 20.62 -4.12 -4.77
CA GLY A 253 19.76 -2.95 -4.80
C GLY A 253 18.25 -3.26 -4.82
N ASN A 254 17.84 -4.47 -5.19
CA ASN A 254 16.46 -4.91 -5.16
C ASN A 254 15.95 -5.25 -3.75
N ALA A 255 16.81 -5.17 -2.72
CA ALA A 255 16.40 -5.35 -1.35
C ALA A 255 15.44 -4.23 -0.89
N THR A 256 14.51 -4.59 -0.02
CA THR A 256 13.59 -3.61 0.61
C THR A 256 14.28 -2.77 1.70
N ASP A 257 15.47 -3.15 2.10
CA ASP A 257 16.30 -2.44 3.08
C ASP A 257 16.87 -1.16 2.46
N VAL A 258 16.51 -0.01 2.99
CA VAL A 258 16.94 1.31 2.49
C VAL A 258 18.47 1.50 2.56
N THR A 259 19.15 0.84 3.49
CA THR A 259 20.61 0.93 3.62
C THR A 259 21.35 0.24 2.47
N LYS A 260 20.67 -0.64 1.75
CA LYS A 260 21.19 -1.38 0.59
C LYS A 260 20.86 -0.73 -0.75
N GLN A 261 20.06 0.33 -0.75
CA GLN A 261 19.73 1.04 -1.98
C GLN A 261 20.99 1.58 -2.64
N LEU A 262 21.08 1.41 -3.97
CA LEU A 262 22.34 1.67 -4.69
C LEU A 262 22.75 3.15 -4.67
N VAL A 263 21.80 4.07 -4.57
CA VAL A 263 22.07 5.50 -4.38
C VAL A 263 22.73 5.79 -3.02
N VAL A 264 22.41 5.02 -1.99
CA VAL A 264 22.98 5.13 -0.64
C VAL A 264 24.37 4.49 -0.58
N THR A 265 24.49 3.27 -1.11
CA THR A 265 25.78 2.56 -1.14
C THR A 265 26.78 3.14 -2.14
N GLY A 266 26.35 4.10 -2.96
CA GLY A 266 27.18 4.75 -3.98
C GLY A 266 27.49 3.87 -5.18
N LYS A 267 26.79 2.75 -5.37
CA LYS A 267 26.96 1.82 -6.50
C LYS A 267 26.18 2.23 -7.74
N ALA A 268 25.17 3.07 -7.60
CA ALA A 268 24.49 3.75 -8.71
C ALA A 268 24.12 5.19 -8.31
N LEU A 269 23.95 6.05 -9.32
CA LEU A 269 23.54 7.45 -9.11
C LEU A 269 22.05 7.58 -8.78
N THR A 270 21.23 6.58 -9.10
CA THR A 270 19.81 6.59 -8.81
C THR A 270 19.31 5.26 -8.24
N SER A 271 18.19 5.33 -7.47
CA SER A 271 17.40 4.18 -7.03
C SER A 271 15.91 4.42 -7.24
N TRP A 272 15.17 3.34 -7.55
CA TRP A 272 13.73 3.32 -7.81
C TRP A 272 12.98 3.00 -6.54
N VAL A 273 12.38 4.01 -5.91
CA VAL A 273 11.82 3.92 -4.56
C VAL A 273 10.45 4.59 -4.46
N TRP A 274 9.91 4.70 -3.26
CA TRP A 274 8.80 5.59 -2.93
C TRP A 274 9.34 6.94 -2.50
N VAL A 275 8.69 8.04 -2.92
CA VAL A 275 9.13 9.42 -2.61
C VAL A 275 9.29 9.63 -1.09
N ASN A 276 8.39 9.07 -0.28
CA ASN A 276 8.44 9.17 1.18
C ASN A 276 9.63 8.45 1.83
N GLN A 277 10.42 7.67 1.08
CA GLN A 277 11.65 7.05 1.57
C GLN A 277 12.85 7.99 1.53
N LEU A 278 12.76 9.14 0.83
CA LEU A 278 13.86 10.09 0.72
C LEU A 278 14.48 10.47 2.07
N PRO A 279 13.71 10.80 3.14
CA PRO A 279 14.31 11.17 4.43
C PRO A 279 15.12 10.05 5.07
N GLU A 280 14.67 8.80 4.93
CA GLU A 280 15.39 7.65 5.48
C GLU A 280 16.65 7.34 4.65
N LEU A 281 16.57 7.42 3.32
CA LEU A 281 17.74 7.29 2.44
C LEU A 281 18.78 8.38 2.75
N GLN A 282 18.34 9.63 2.95
CA GLN A 282 19.22 10.75 3.25
C GLN A 282 19.99 10.58 4.56
N LYS A 283 19.40 9.94 5.58
CA LYS A 283 20.09 9.63 6.86
C LYS A 283 21.26 8.63 6.68
N ASN A 284 21.24 7.84 5.64
CA ASN A 284 22.20 6.77 5.39
C ASN A 284 23.32 7.18 4.41
N THR A 285 23.38 8.45 3.99
CA THR A 285 24.45 8.98 3.14
C THR A 285 24.80 10.43 3.52
N LYS A 286 26.05 10.83 3.30
CA LYS A 286 26.49 12.22 3.44
C LYS A 286 26.19 13.06 2.19
N ASP A 287 25.99 12.42 1.06
CA ASP A 287 25.64 13.09 -0.21
C ASP A 287 24.23 13.63 -0.15
N GLU A 288 23.99 14.82 -0.67
CA GLU A 288 22.65 15.36 -0.83
C GLU A 288 21.90 14.55 -1.90
N LEU A 289 20.73 14.05 -1.55
CA LEU A 289 19.84 13.34 -2.44
C LEU A 289 18.73 14.28 -2.95
N GLY A 290 18.24 14.02 -4.16
CA GLY A 290 17.05 14.61 -4.73
C GLY A 290 16.10 13.51 -5.21
N VAL A 291 14.89 13.89 -5.58
CA VAL A 291 13.89 12.96 -6.11
C VAL A 291 13.10 13.60 -7.24
N VAL A 292 12.74 12.81 -8.25
CA VAL A 292 11.89 13.19 -9.39
C VAL A 292 10.91 12.06 -9.69
N ALA A 293 9.93 12.31 -10.57
CA ALA A 293 9.06 11.27 -11.10
C ALA A 293 9.86 10.19 -11.86
N TYR A 294 9.25 9.04 -12.03
CA TYR A 294 9.76 8.04 -12.99
C TYR A 294 9.78 8.63 -14.41
N PRO A 295 10.68 8.13 -15.30
CA PRO A 295 10.75 8.60 -16.67
C PRO A 295 9.42 8.48 -17.42
N GLY A 296 9.24 9.32 -18.42
CA GLY A 296 8.05 9.43 -19.25
C GLY A 296 7.04 10.46 -18.75
N ASP A 297 5.81 10.39 -19.25
CA ASP A 297 4.75 11.30 -18.85
C ASP A 297 4.31 11.01 -17.40
N PRO A 298 4.42 11.96 -16.46
CA PRO A 298 4.01 11.77 -15.08
C PRO A 298 2.51 11.47 -14.92
N LYS A 299 1.67 11.76 -15.92
CA LYS A 299 0.25 11.34 -15.94
C LYS A 299 0.06 9.81 -15.87
N ALA A 300 1.08 9.03 -16.20
CA ALA A 300 1.04 7.59 -16.05
C ALA A 300 1.18 7.13 -14.57
N GLN A 301 1.68 7.99 -13.69
CA GLN A 301 1.71 7.76 -12.26
C GLN A 301 0.36 8.12 -11.62
N TRP A 302 0.13 7.69 -10.42
CA TRP A 302 -1.14 7.90 -9.68
C TRP A 302 -0.89 7.98 -8.17
N ALA A 303 -1.82 8.62 -7.46
CA ALA A 303 -1.87 8.58 -6.01
C ALA A 303 -2.19 7.15 -5.56
N ARG A 304 -1.25 6.50 -4.88
CA ARG A 304 -1.42 5.15 -4.36
C ARG A 304 -1.57 5.17 -2.85
N ALA A 305 -2.56 4.45 -2.35
CA ALA A 305 -2.62 4.23 -0.92
C ALA A 305 -1.37 3.48 -0.44
N SER A 306 -0.67 4.05 0.52
CA SER A 306 0.49 3.42 1.14
C SER A 306 0.11 2.12 1.85
N MET A 307 -1.05 2.17 2.51
CA MET A 307 -1.71 1.07 3.22
C MET A 307 -3.15 1.44 3.54
N TYR A 308 -3.90 0.42 3.95
CA TYR A 308 -5.28 0.56 4.41
C TYR A 308 -5.39 0.07 5.85
N PHE A 309 -6.32 0.65 6.60
CA PHE A 309 -6.88 0.02 7.77
C PHE A 309 -8.20 -0.64 7.41
N SER A 310 -8.29 -1.93 7.73
CA SER A 310 -9.48 -2.74 7.50
C SER A 310 -10.04 -3.23 8.84
N VAL A 311 -11.35 -3.43 8.88
CA VAL A 311 -12.05 -4.03 10.01
C VAL A 311 -12.35 -5.49 9.69
N TYR A 312 -12.16 -6.38 10.65
CA TYR A 312 -12.53 -7.77 10.50
C TYR A 312 -14.06 -7.93 10.43
N ARG A 313 -14.55 -8.57 9.38
CA ARG A 313 -15.99 -8.78 9.19
C ARG A 313 -16.65 -9.55 10.34
N GLY A 314 -15.92 -10.45 10.99
CA GLY A 314 -16.37 -11.26 12.11
C GLY A 314 -16.30 -10.57 13.48
N SER A 315 -15.76 -9.35 13.57
CA SER A 315 -15.71 -8.60 14.83
C SER A 315 -17.14 -8.33 15.37
N ASP A 316 -17.33 -8.41 16.65
CA ASP A 316 -18.55 -7.99 17.36
C ASP A 316 -18.51 -6.49 17.75
N LYS A 317 -17.38 -5.80 17.47
CA LYS A 317 -17.08 -4.41 17.84
C LYS A 317 -16.92 -3.49 16.61
N LYS A 318 -17.60 -3.83 15.51
CA LYS A 318 -17.43 -3.18 14.19
C LYS A 318 -17.59 -1.66 14.26
N ASP A 319 -18.62 -1.19 14.94
CA ASP A 319 -18.93 0.25 15.01
C ASP A 319 -17.81 1.02 15.72
N VAL A 320 -17.30 0.50 16.83
CA VAL A 320 -16.16 1.11 17.54
C VAL A 320 -14.87 1.02 16.71
N ALA A 321 -14.64 -0.10 16.03
CA ALA A 321 -13.47 -0.27 15.16
C ALA A 321 -13.45 0.74 14.00
N VAL A 322 -14.62 0.98 13.39
CA VAL A 322 -14.76 2.00 12.33
C VAL A 322 -14.57 3.40 12.89
N ASP A 323 -15.09 3.70 14.07
CA ASP A 323 -14.93 4.99 14.72
C ASP A 323 -13.45 5.29 15.05
N VAL A 324 -12.72 4.28 15.54
CA VAL A 324 -11.26 4.38 15.74
C VAL A 324 -10.52 4.67 14.44
N ILE A 325 -10.84 3.97 13.35
CA ILE A 325 -10.22 4.24 12.04
C ILE A 325 -10.55 5.66 11.58
N ASN A 326 -11.80 6.07 11.73
CA ASN A 326 -12.25 7.42 11.39
C ASN A 326 -11.48 8.48 12.19
N PHE A 327 -11.32 8.28 13.49
CA PHE A 327 -10.54 9.18 14.36
C PHE A 327 -9.07 9.24 13.91
N LEU A 328 -8.40 8.11 13.74
CA LEU A 328 -7.00 8.07 13.35
C LEU A 328 -6.73 8.75 12.00
N ALA A 329 -7.70 8.70 11.08
CA ALA A 329 -7.56 9.27 9.74
C ALA A 329 -7.94 10.76 9.66
N ASN A 330 -8.80 11.24 10.56
CA ASN A 330 -9.43 12.56 10.44
C ASN A 330 -9.11 13.54 11.60
N ASP A 331 -8.64 13.05 12.75
CA ASP A 331 -8.33 13.93 13.89
C ASP A 331 -6.96 14.59 13.69
N PRO A 332 -6.87 15.95 13.71
CA PRO A 332 -5.62 16.66 13.48
C PRO A 332 -4.54 16.35 14.54
N GLU A 333 -4.92 16.10 15.79
CA GLU A 333 -3.95 15.78 16.84
C GLU A 333 -3.41 14.36 16.68
N ALA A 334 -4.27 13.40 16.29
CA ALA A 334 -3.82 12.06 15.90
C ALA A 334 -2.88 12.15 14.69
N GLY A 335 -3.22 12.99 13.70
CA GLY A 335 -2.38 13.25 12.53
C GLY A 335 -1.01 13.81 12.88
N LYS A 336 -0.91 14.77 13.80
CA LYS A 336 0.37 15.31 14.29
C LYS A 336 1.25 14.24 14.94
N VAL A 337 0.65 13.33 15.71
CA VAL A 337 1.36 12.23 16.35
C VAL A 337 1.86 11.22 15.32
N LEU A 338 1.01 10.83 14.37
CA LEU A 338 1.32 9.83 13.34
C LEU A 338 2.27 10.36 12.26
N GLY A 339 2.20 11.67 12.00
CA GLY A 339 3.05 12.33 11.00
C GLY A 339 2.94 11.70 9.62
N THR A 340 4.09 11.50 8.97
CA THR A 340 4.23 10.86 7.65
C THR A 340 4.73 9.42 7.73
N ASP A 341 4.69 8.78 8.90
CA ASP A 341 5.20 7.41 9.09
C ASP A 341 4.56 6.39 8.11
N ARG A 342 3.31 6.61 7.76
CA ARG A 342 2.55 5.78 6.82
C ARG A 342 2.30 6.45 5.46
N GLY A 343 3.11 7.41 5.06
CA GLY A 343 2.91 8.25 3.88
C GLY A 343 2.21 9.57 4.21
N LEU A 344 1.91 10.38 3.20
CA LEU A 344 1.12 11.60 3.41
C LEU A 344 -0.29 11.26 3.86
N PRO A 345 -0.84 11.89 4.91
CA PRO A 345 -2.21 11.64 5.35
C PRO A 345 -3.22 11.72 4.21
N SER A 346 -4.14 10.77 4.15
CA SER A 346 -5.19 10.74 3.11
C SER A 346 -6.17 11.90 3.25
N ASN A 347 -6.47 12.33 4.48
CA ASN A 347 -7.27 13.54 4.73
C ASN A 347 -6.42 14.79 4.45
N LEU A 348 -6.86 15.64 3.51
CA LEU A 348 -6.11 16.82 3.06
C LEU A 348 -5.95 17.89 4.15
N ASP A 349 -6.87 18.00 5.11
CA ASP A 349 -6.77 18.97 6.21
C ASP A 349 -5.77 18.48 7.27
N VAL A 350 -5.79 17.18 7.56
CA VAL A 350 -4.76 16.53 8.41
C VAL A 350 -3.40 16.61 7.75
N ARG A 351 -3.32 16.38 6.43
CA ARG A 351 -2.10 16.52 5.64
C ARG A 351 -1.50 17.91 5.79
N ALA A 352 -2.30 18.97 5.57
CA ALA A 352 -1.83 20.35 5.73
C ALA A 352 -1.31 20.65 7.15
N THR A 353 -1.95 20.08 8.16
CA THR A 353 -1.50 20.19 9.56
C THR A 353 -0.15 19.51 9.78
N VAL A 354 0.04 18.32 9.23
CA VAL A 354 1.31 17.57 9.33
C VAL A 354 2.42 18.29 8.57
N GLU A 355 2.16 18.72 7.35
CA GLU A 355 3.12 19.44 6.50
C GLU A 355 3.63 20.71 7.16
N GLY A 356 2.72 21.47 7.81
CA GLY A 356 3.07 22.68 8.54
C GLY A 356 4.00 22.46 9.75
N ALA A 357 4.05 21.26 10.29
CA ALA A 357 4.89 20.88 11.42
C ALA A 357 6.27 20.30 11.02
N VAL A 358 6.48 19.97 9.73
CA VAL A 358 7.71 19.34 9.24
C VAL A 358 8.86 20.36 9.21
N THR A 359 9.98 20.03 9.85
CA THR A 359 11.21 20.82 9.86
C THR A 359 12.36 20.15 9.10
N ASP A 360 12.33 18.83 8.93
CA ASP A 360 13.37 18.08 8.22
C ASP A 360 13.39 18.43 6.72
N LYS A 361 14.57 18.80 6.19
CA LYS A 361 14.74 19.24 4.80
C LYS A 361 14.38 18.16 3.79
N ALA A 362 14.79 16.91 4.03
CA ALA A 362 14.53 15.81 3.11
C ALA A 362 13.05 15.43 3.11
N MET A 363 12.40 15.50 4.29
CA MET A 363 10.96 15.32 4.42
C MET A 363 10.19 16.42 3.68
N LYS A 364 10.60 17.69 3.81
CA LYS A 364 10.00 18.79 3.03
C LYS A 364 10.14 18.54 1.53
N THR A 365 11.34 18.19 1.07
CA THR A 365 11.57 17.87 -0.34
C THR A 365 10.66 16.72 -0.82
N SER A 366 10.51 15.67 -0.01
CA SER A 366 9.61 14.55 -0.30
C SER A 366 8.16 15.02 -0.47
N ILE A 367 7.66 15.80 0.49
CA ILE A 367 6.30 16.34 0.49
C ILE A 367 6.06 17.27 -0.72
N ASP A 368 6.98 18.20 -0.98
CA ASP A 368 6.88 19.15 -2.10
C ASP A 368 6.79 18.39 -3.43
N VAL A 369 7.63 17.36 -3.62
CA VAL A 369 7.62 16.54 -4.84
C VAL A 369 6.33 15.73 -4.96
N GLU A 370 5.84 15.11 -3.89
CA GLU A 370 4.56 14.39 -3.93
C GLU A 370 3.40 15.33 -4.26
N ASN A 371 3.36 16.51 -3.67
CA ASN A 371 2.33 17.51 -3.94
C ASN A 371 2.38 18.04 -5.39
N GLU A 372 3.58 18.28 -5.94
CA GLU A 372 3.73 18.69 -7.35
C GLU A 372 3.32 17.55 -8.30
N LEU A 373 3.75 16.35 -8.05
CA LEU A 373 3.37 15.18 -8.86
C LEU A 373 1.87 14.91 -8.79
N GLY A 374 1.28 15.08 -7.61
CA GLY A 374 -0.17 14.91 -7.41
C GLY A 374 -1.03 15.78 -8.31
N LYS A 375 -0.52 16.96 -8.73
CA LYS A 375 -1.20 17.85 -9.69
C LYS A 375 -1.22 17.31 -11.12
N THR A 376 -0.32 16.36 -11.43
CA THR A 376 -0.15 15.80 -12.78
C THR A 376 -0.68 14.38 -12.93
N PHE A 377 -1.02 13.71 -11.83
CA PHE A 377 -1.45 12.32 -11.85
C PHE A 377 -2.64 12.05 -12.76
N GLY A 378 -2.57 10.95 -13.48
CA GLY A 378 -3.72 10.38 -14.16
C GLY A 378 -4.67 9.65 -13.18
N PRO A 379 -5.75 9.09 -13.72
CA PRO A 379 -6.68 8.31 -12.90
C PRO A 379 -5.97 7.10 -12.28
N SER A 380 -6.38 6.73 -11.07
CA SER A 380 -5.90 5.50 -10.43
C SER A 380 -6.19 4.28 -11.30
N PRO A 381 -5.26 3.33 -11.40
CA PRO A 381 -5.51 2.08 -12.10
C PRO A 381 -6.54 1.24 -11.35
N GLN A 382 -6.97 0.15 -11.97
CA GLN A 382 -7.73 -0.87 -11.28
C GLN A 382 -6.93 -1.45 -10.10
N VAL A 383 -7.61 -1.71 -8.98
CA VAL A 383 -6.99 -2.41 -7.83
C VAL A 383 -6.41 -3.75 -8.29
N PRO A 384 -5.22 -4.13 -7.81
CA PRO A 384 -4.61 -5.41 -8.18
C PRO A 384 -5.56 -6.60 -7.99
N LEU A 385 -5.54 -7.53 -8.95
CA LEU A 385 -6.30 -8.76 -8.86
C LEU A 385 -5.73 -9.71 -7.80
N LYS A 386 -6.54 -10.65 -7.35
CA LYS A 386 -6.05 -11.82 -6.61
C LYS A 386 -4.89 -12.46 -7.39
N GLY A 387 -3.82 -12.85 -6.71
CA GLY A 387 -2.62 -13.37 -7.36
C GLY A 387 -1.59 -12.33 -7.80
N HIS A 388 -1.81 -11.04 -7.53
CA HIS A 388 -0.85 -9.98 -7.83
C HIS A 388 0.55 -10.20 -7.20
N SER A 389 0.62 -10.79 -6.03
CA SER A 389 1.89 -11.17 -5.42
C SER A 389 2.71 -12.11 -6.29
N THR A 390 2.05 -13.02 -7.03
CA THR A 390 2.71 -13.88 -8.03
C THR A 390 3.24 -13.07 -9.19
N LEU A 391 2.51 -12.06 -9.70
CA LEU A 391 3.01 -11.19 -10.76
C LEU A 391 4.34 -10.54 -10.36
N ARG A 392 4.43 -10.01 -9.13
CA ARG A 392 5.66 -9.39 -8.64
C ARG A 392 6.83 -10.37 -8.61
N SER A 393 6.63 -11.54 -8.03
CA SER A 393 7.69 -12.55 -7.91
C SER A 393 8.13 -13.12 -9.26
N GLU A 394 7.19 -13.33 -10.19
CA GLU A 394 7.51 -13.86 -11.52
C GLU A 394 8.19 -12.81 -12.41
N LEU A 395 7.87 -11.51 -12.28
CA LEU A 395 8.60 -10.45 -12.97
C LEU A 395 10.05 -10.40 -12.49
N THR A 396 10.29 -10.55 -11.18
CA THR A 396 11.65 -10.64 -10.63
C THR A 396 12.41 -11.82 -11.24
N LYS A 397 11.81 -13.01 -11.27
CA LYS A 397 12.44 -14.20 -11.86
C LYS A 397 12.74 -14.02 -13.36
N ALA A 398 11.81 -13.44 -14.13
CA ALA A 398 11.99 -13.15 -15.54
C ALA A 398 13.17 -12.20 -15.77
N ALA A 399 13.21 -11.08 -15.05
CA ALA A 399 14.29 -10.10 -15.13
C ALA A 399 15.65 -10.72 -14.75
N GLU A 400 15.73 -11.43 -13.63
CA GLU A 400 16.96 -12.09 -13.18
C GLU A 400 17.45 -13.16 -14.15
N SER A 401 16.53 -13.90 -14.82
CA SER A 401 16.87 -14.88 -15.83
C SER A 401 17.53 -14.24 -17.06
N VAL A 402 17.01 -13.09 -17.51
CA VAL A 402 17.62 -12.32 -18.62
C VAL A 402 18.93 -11.67 -18.19
N GLN A 403 19.01 -11.10 -16.99
CA GLN A 403 20.23 -10.50 -16.43
C GLN A 403 21.36 -11.52 -16.33
N ALA A 404 21.05 -12.77 -15.98
CA ALA A 404 22.00 -13.87 -15.87
C ALA A 404 22.30 -14.56 -17.22
N GLY A 405 21.71 -14.13 -18.33
CA GLY A 405 21.87 -14.77 -19.65
C GLY A 405 21.29 -16.18 -19.77
N LYS A 406 20.40 -16.57 -18.83
CA LYS A 406 19.77 -17.90 -18.78
C LYS A 406 18.60 -18.07 -19.75
N ALA A 407 17.95 -16.94 -20.11
CA ALA A 407 16.85 -16.90 -21.06
C ALA A 407 16.92 -15.64 -21.92
N SER A 408 16.38 -15.70 -23.13
CA SER A 408 16.08 -14.49 -23.89
C SER A 408 14.91 -13.75 -23.26
N SER A 409 14.76 -12.43 -23.54
CA SER A 409 13.64 -11.64 -23.07
C SER A 409 12.30 -12.25 -23.45
N ALA A 410 12.18 -12.77 -24.68
CA ALA A 410 10.96 -13.43 -25.17
C ALA A 410 10.63 -14.71 -24.37
N GLN A 411 11.62 -15.58 -24.12
CA GLN A 411 11.42 -16.81 -23.33
C GLN A 411 11.01 -16.48 -21.88
N ALA A 412 11.66 -15.49 -21.27
CA ALA A 412 11.33 -15.04 -19.93
C ALA A 412 9.93 -14.43 -19.86
N ALA A 413 9.52 -13.66 -20.88
CA ALA A 413 8.20 -13.05 -20.98
C ALA A 413 7.08 -14.09 -21.11
N GLU A 414 7.25 -15.10 -21.96
CA GLU A 414 6.25 -16.18 -22.11
C GLU A 414 6.07 -16.97 -20.81
N ALA A 415 7.17 -17.34 -20.14
CA ALA A 415 7.13 -18.03 -18.85
C ALA A 415 6.40 -17.19 -17.78
N PHE A 416 6.71 -15.88 -17.71
CA PHE A 416 6.06 -14.94 -16.82
C PHE A 416 4.55 -14.87 -17.06
N ILE A 417 4.11 -14.68 -18.31
CA ILE A 417 2.69 -14.58 -18.67
C ILE A 417 1.93 -15.87 -18.29
N ALA A 418 2.51 -17.04 -18.57
CA ALA A 418 1.89 -18.33 -18.24
C ALA A 418 1.67 -18.49 -16.72
N ALA A 419 2.70 -18.16 -15.93
CA ALA A 419 2.64 -18.24 -14.47
C ALA A 419 1.59 -17.28 -13.88
N VAL A 420 1.58 -16.01 -14.34
CA VAL A 420 0.66 -15.00 -13.80
C VAL A 420 -0.78 -15.28 -14.21
N LYS A 421 -1.05 -15.68 -15.45
CA LYS A 421 -2.41 -16.11 -15.89
C LYS A 421 -2.95 -17.22 -14.99
N THR A 422 -2.11 -18.20 -14.66
CA THR A 422 -2.50 -19.31 -13.74
C THR A 422 -2.82 -18.80 -12.35
N ALA A 423 -2.11 -17.78 -11.85
CA ALA A 423 -2.32 -17.25 -10.51
C ALA A 423 -3.61 -16.40 -10.40
N ILE A 424 -3.91 -15.57 -11.40
CA ILE A 424 -5.10 -14.70 -11.37
C ILE A 424 -6.39 -15.43 -11.71
N SER A 425 -6.33 -16.64 -12.33
CA SER A 425 -7.51 -17.44 -12.66
C SER A 425 -8.01 -18.31 -11.49
N LYS A 426 -7.26 -18.42 -10.41
CA LYS A 426 -7.62 -19.16 -9.17
C LYS A 426 -8.37 -18.25 -8.20
#